data_5545faf4b0641e8b7dd909dd56472961
#
_entry.id   5545faf4b0641e8b7dd909dd56472961
#
_cell.length_a   1.000
_cell.length_b   1.000
_cell.length_c   1.000
_cell.angle_alpha   90.00
_cell.angle_beta   90.00
_cell.angle_gamma   90.00
#
_symmetry.space_group_name_H-M   'P 1'
#
loop_
_entity.id
_entity.type
_entity.pdbx_description
1 polymer ?
#
loop_
_entity_poly.entity_id
_entity_poly.type
_entity_poly.pdbx_seq_one_letter_code
_entity_poly.pdbx_strand_id
1 'polypeptide(L)'
;MVINKDLLEQRKKISDRRPKFKRQESWRYDRLAVNWRKPDGIDNKMRKQFSGYPPLVKIGYGGPKISRGLHPSGFSDNLVYNVNDLSLLDKNKDSARIAHTVGNKKRLEIIAKAESLGIKLLNGRKNDIKETNQSETKTSDEKEPQ
;
A
#
# COMPACT_ATOMS: atom_id res chain seq x y z
N MET A 1 14.75 7.37 -8.92
CA MET A 1 14.75 8.43 -7.90
C MET A 1 14.57 7.73 -6.56
N VAL A 2 15.61 7.64 -5.75
CA VAL A 2 15.46 7.17 -4.37
C VAL A 2 14.50 8.14 -3.71
N ILE A 3 13.36 7.65 -3.23
CA ILE A 3 12.37 8.51 -2.58
C ILE A 3 13.05 9.08 -1.35
N ASN A 4 13.28 10.39 -1.36
CA ASN A 4 13.93 11.10 -0.28
C ASN A 4 13.20 10.79 1.03
N LYS A 5 13.92 10.30 2.02
CA LYS A 5 13.39 10.06 3.37
C LYS A 5 12.68 11.31 3.90
N ASP A 6 13.21 12.50 3.55
CA ASP A 6 12.63 13.80 3.91
C ASP A 6 11.20 13.99 3.37
N LEU A 7 10.91 13.53 2.15
CA LEU A 7 9.56 13.62 1.57
C LEU A 7 8.56 12.70 2.30
N LEU A 8 9.02 11.53 2.75
CA LEU A 8 8.17 10.62 3.53
C LEU A 8 7.91 11.17 4.94
N GLU A 9 8.93 11.76 5.55
CA GLU A 9 8.76 12.44 6.85
C GLU A 9 7.81 13.64 6.74
N GLN A 10 7.96 14.47 5.70
CA GLN A 10 7.03 15.58 5.44
C GLN A 10 5.59 15.06 5.24
N ARG A 11 5.42 13.98 4.46
CA ARG A 11 4.12 13.32 4.29
C ARG A 11 3.54 12.87 5.63
N LYS A 12 4.36 12.28 6.49
CA LYS A 12 3.96 11.84 7.83
C LYS A 12 3.56 13.03 8.70
N LYS A 13 4.40 14.07 8.79
CA LYS A 13 4.11 15.30 9.55
C LYS A 13 2.80 15.96 9.12
N ILE A 14 2.52 16.00 7.81
CA ILE A 14 1.26 16.56 7.29
C ILE A 14 0.08 15.63 7.63
N SER A 15 0.27 14.31 7.54
CA SER A 15 -0.77 13.34 7.89
C SER A 15 -1.15 13.40 9.36
N ASP A 16 -0.16 13.55 10.24
CA ASP A 16 -0.36 13.59 11.71
C ASP A 16 -1.10 14.88 12.14
N ARG A 17 -0.86 15.99 11.44
CA ARG A 17 -1.58 17.27 11.67
C ARG A 17 -2.99 17.30 11.08
N ARG A 18 -3.33 16.35 10.20
CA ARG A 18 -4.63 16.32 9.53
C ARG A 18 -5.72 15.95 10.52
N PRO A 19 -6.87 16.66 10.52
CA PRO A 19 -8.01 16.28 11.34
C PRO A 19 -8.56 14.92 10.90
N LYS A 20 -9.05 14.12 11.85
CA LYS A 20 -9.76 12.88 11.55
C LYS A 20 -11.17 13.22 11.07
N PHE A 21 -11.44 13.01 9.80
CA PHE A 21 -12.76 13.24 9.22
C PHE A 21 -13.72 12.13 9.63
N LYS A 22 -14.75 12.52 10.37
CA LYS A 22 -15.77 11.61 10.89
C LYS A 22 -17.15 12.02 10.38
N ARG A 23 -18.06 11.07 10.28
CA ARG A 23 -19.46 11.36 10.00
C ARG A 23 -20.05 12.22 11.09
N GLN A 24 -20.86 13.22 10.73
CA GLN A 24 -21.56 14.05 11.70
C GLN A 24 -22.41 13.21 12.65
N GLU A 25 -22.43 13.56 13.93
CA GLU A 25 -23.16 12.92 15.02
C GLU A 25 -22.73 11.46 15.33
N SER A 26 -21.69 10.92 14.66
CA SER A 26 -21.18 9.57 14.96
C SER A 26 -20.54 9.47 16.33
N TRP A 27 -20.18 10.56 16.97
CA TRP A 27 -19.71 10.61 18.35
C TRP A 27 -20.84 10.60 19.38
N ARG A 28 -22.08 10.83 18.95
CA ARG A 28 -23.25 10.93 19.81
C ARG A 28 -24.15 9.69 19.75
N TYR A 29 -24.22 9.03 18.59
CA TYR A 29 -25.11 7.90 18.34
C TYR A 29 -24.34 6.66 17.94
N ASP A 30 -24.43 5.59 18.74
CA ASP A 30 -23.75 4.31 18.49
C ASP A 30 -24.19 3.63 17.19
N ARG A 31 -25.46 3.83 16.78
CA ARG A 31 -26.00 3.34 15.50
C ARG A 31 -25.37 3.97 14.26
N LEU A 32 -24.60 5.08 14.40
CA LEU A 32 -23.96 5.76 13.29
C LEU A 32 -22.50 5.36 13.20
N ALA A 33 -22.14 4.58 12.18
CA ALA A 33 -20.75 4.25 11.90
C ALA A 33 -19.93 5.52 11.66
N VAL A 34 -18.67 5.51 12.14
CA VAL A 34 -17.74 6.66 12.10
C VAL A 34 -17.29 7.01 10.67
N ASN A 35 -17.53 6.13 9.70
CA ASN A 35 -17.10 6.29 8.32
C ASN A 35 -17.57 7.63 7.74
N TRP A 36 -16.66 8.33 7.05
CA TRP A 36 -16.97 9.61 6.45
C TRP A 36 -18.19 9.56 5.53
N ARG A 37 -19.10 10.51 5.75
CA ARG A 37 -20.19 10.84 4.83
C ARG A 37 -20.21 12.35 4.65
N LYS A 38 -20.30 12.83 3.41
CA LYS A 38 -20.39 14.26 3.12
C LYS A 38 -21.72 14.78 3.69
N PRO A 39 -21.68 15.82 4.53
CA PRO A 39 -22.90 16.43 5.04
C PRO A 39 -23.59 17.25 3.93
N ASP A 40 -24.84 16.97 3.63
CA ASP A 40 -25.64 17.60 2.56
C ASP A 40 -27.00 18.15 3.02
N GLY A 41 -27.42 17.84 4.25
CA GLY A 41 -28.67 18.39 4.83
C GLY A 41 -28.72 19.91 4.81
N ILE A 42 -29.92 20.49 4.61
CA ILE A 42 -30.15 21.93 4.48
C ILE A 42 -29.61 22.70 5.68
N ASP A 43 -29.90 22.25 6.89
CA ASP A 43 -29.48 22.93 8.14
C ASP A 43 -28.27 22.30 8.82
N ASN A 44 -27.55 21.46 8.09
CA ASN A 44 -26.37 20.80 8.62
C ASN A 44 -25.28 21.80 8.97
N LYS A 45 -25.01 21.99 10.26
CA LYS A 45 -24.03 22.95 10.79
C LYS A 45 -22.60 22.63 10.37
N MET A 46 -22.26 21.35 10.20
CA MET A 46 -20.95 20.94 9.66
C MET A 46 -20.80 21.35 8.18
N ARG A 47 -21.85 21.24 7.37
CA ARG A 47 -21.86 21.72 5.98
C ARG A 47 -21.69 23.24 5.93
N LYS A 48 -22.37 23.96 6.80
CA LYS A 48 -22.29 25.42 6.94
C LYS A 48 -20.96 25.87 7.60
N GLN A 49 -20.13 24.94 8.09
CA GLN A 49 -18.84 25.19 8.72
C GLN A 49 -18.92 26.13 9.94
N PHE A 50 -19.94 25.97 10.78
CA PHE A 50 -20.03 26.73 12.02
C PHE A 50 -18.87 26.39 12.97
N SER A 51 -18.42 27.39 13.73
CA SER A 51 -17.43 27.22 14.79
C SER A 51 -17.89 26.13 15.78
N GLY A 52 -16.95 25.32 16.27
CA GLY A 52 -17.24 24.21 17.19
C GLY A 52 -17.67 22.89 16.53
N TYR A 53 -17.90 22.86 15.22
CA TYR A 53 -18.15 21.63 14.48
C TYR A 53 -16.89 21.07 13.82
N PRO A 54 -16.78 19.74 13.64
CA PRO A 54 -15.63 19.13 12.96
C PRO A 54 -15.42 19.69 11.57
N PRO A 55 -14.16 19.78 11.10
CA PRO A 55 -13.83 20.33 9.80
C PRO A 55 -14.37 19.49 8.66
N LEU A 56 -14.80 20.16 7.59
CA LEU A 56 -15.22 19.53 6.34
C LEU A 56 -14.00 19.14 5.51
N VAL A 57 -14.06 18.01 4.81
CA VAL A 57 -13.01 17.61 3.86
C VAL A 57 -12.87 18.64 2.75
N LYS A 58 -11.65 19.17 2.58
CA LYS A 58 -11.27 20.15 1.55
C LYS A 58 -9.98 19.71 0.87
N ILE A 59 -9.75 20.21 -0.35
CA ILE A 59 -8.56 19.91 -1.17
C ILE A 59 -7.25 20.26 -0.42
N GLY A 60 -7.23 21.33 0.37
CA GLY A 60 -6.07 21.79 1.13
C GLY A 60 -5.54 20.80 2.17
N TYR A 61 -6.33 19.79 2.56
CA TYR A 61 -5.87 18.72 3.43
C TYR A 61 -5.12 17.60 2.68
N GLY A 62 -4.94 17.71 1.36
CA GLY A 62 -4.19 16.75 0.56
C GLY A 62 -2.71 16.68 0.94
N GLY A 63 -2.11 15.50 0.81
CA GLY A 63 -0.65 15.34 0.96
C GLY A 63 0.13 15.86 -0.26
N PRO A 64 1.47 16.00 -0.15
CA PRO A 64 2.33 16.44 -1.23
C PRO A 64 2.12 15.59 -2.50
N LYS A 65 2.08 16.25 -3.67
CA LYS A 65 1.80 15.58 -4.96
C LYS A 65 2.80 14.46 -5.26
N ILE A 66 4.07 14.68 -4.94
CA ILE A 66 5.18 13.74 -5.24
C ILE A 66 5.05 12.43 -4.43
N SER A 67 4.63 12.50 -3.17
CA SER A 67 4.50 11.34 -2.27
C SER A 67 3.08 10.78 -2.19
N ARG A 68 2.14 11.37 -2.95
CA ARG A 68 0.75 10.92 -2.98
C ARG A 68 0.63 9.60 -3.75
N GLY A 69 -0.13 8.66 -3.22
CA GLY A 69 -0.34 7.35 -3.85
C GLY A 69 0.76 6.31 -3.59
N LEU A 70 1.92 6.72 -3.07
CA LEU A 70 2.97 5.76 -2.73
C LEU A 70 2.57 4.89 -1.53
N HIS A 71 3.04 3.66 -1.52
CA HIS A 71 2.96 2.79 -0.36
C HIS A 71 3.64 3.45 0.87
N PRO A 72 3.26 3.14 2.13
CA PRO A 72 3.92 3.70 3.33
C PRO A 72 5.44 3.52 3.36
N SER A 73 5.96 2.46 2.75
CA SER A 73 7.41 2.22 2.61
C SER A 73 8.11 3.12 1.60
N GLY A 74 7.36 3.97 0.87
CA GLY A 74 7.90 4.90 -0.11
C GLY A 74 7.97 4.39 -1.55
N PHE A 75 7.69 3.11 -1.78
CA PHE A 75 7.68 2.52 -3.13
C PHE A 75 6.35 2.74 -3.83
N SER A 76 6.39 2.77 -5.16
CA SER A 76 5.20 2.67 -6.01
C SER A 76 4.65 1.24 -5.92
N ASP A 77 3.35 1.08 -5.74
CA ASP A 77 2.69 -0.22 -5.58
C ASP A 77 2.14 -0.67 -6.93
N ASN A 78 2.78 -1.67 -7.53
CA ASN A 78 2.44 -2.19 -8.85
C ASN A 78 1.85 -3.60 -8.74
N LEU A 79 0.69 -3.82 -9.36
CA LEU A 79 0.01 -5.10 -9.38
C LEU A 79 0.63 -6.01 -10.46
N VAL A 80 0.99 -7.24 -10.06
CA VAL A 80 1.69 -8.23 -10.91
C VAL A 80 0.84 -9.48 -11.06
N TYR A 81 0.65 -9.92 -12.30
CA TYR A 81 -0.08 -11.12 -12.65
C TYR A 81 0.80 -12.24 -13.19
N ASN A 82 1.96 -11.88 -13.79
CA ASN A 82 2.88 -12.79 -14.47
C ASN A 82 4.33 -12.45 -14.11
N VAL A 83 5.22 -13.39 -14.38
CA VAL A 83 6.66 -13.22 -14.21
C VAL A 83 7.22 -12.10 -15.10
N ASN A 84 6.65 -11.92 -16.31
CA ASN A 84 7.10 -10.89 -17.25
C ASN A 84 6.82 -9.47 -16.73
N ASP A 85 5.76 -9.27 -15.95
CA ASP A 85 5.42 -7.97 -15.37
C ASP A 85 6.53 -7.47 -14.43
N LEU A 86 7.26 -8.38 -13.77
CA LEU A 86 8.38 -8.04 -12.91
C LEU A 86 9.56 -7.40 -13.66
N SER A 87 9.76 -7.79 -14.91
CA SER A 87 10.87 -7.28 -15.73
C SER A 87 10.70 -5.79 -16.09
N LEU A 88 9.48 -5.27 -15.97
CA LEU A 88 9.15 -3.86 -16.24
C LEU A 88 9.34 -2.95 -15.02
N LEU A 89 9.60 -3.54 -13.83
CA LEU A 89 9.67 -2.81 -12.58
C LEU A 89 11.11 -2.41 -12.20
N ASP A 90 11.26 -1.19 -11.72
CA ASP A 90 12.50 -0.65 -11.18
C ASP A 90 12.65 -1.02 -9.69
N LYS A 91 13.67 -1.84 -9.31
CA LYS A 91 13.91 -2.25 -7.92
C LYS A 91 14.05 -1.08 -6.92
N ASN A 92 14.46 0.10 -7.38
CA ASN A 92 14.70 1.26 -6.52
C ASN A 92 13.46 2.14 -6.31
N LYS A 93 12.43 2.01 -7.17
CA LYS A 93 11.24 2.86 -7.14
C LYS A 93 9.97 2.07 -6.90
N ASP A 94 9.94 0.84 -7.43
CA ASP A 94 8.73 0.04 -7.50
C ASP A 94 8.75 -1.09 -6.47
N SER A 95 7.58 -1.49 -6.05
CA SER A 95 7.31 -2.71 -5.30
C SER A 95 6.22 -3.50 -6.00
N ALA A 96 6.31 -4.80 -5.94
CA ALA A 96 5.34 -5.68 -6.57
C ALA A 96 4.31 -6.17 -5.54
N ARG A 97 3.06 -6.22 -5.97
CA ARG A 97 1.96 -6.86 -5.27
C ARG A 97 1.37 -7.94 -6.17
N ILE A 98 1.46 -9.20 -5.78
CA ILE A 98 0.89 -10.31 -6.52
C ILE A 98 -0.64 -10.23 -6.45
N ALA A 99 -1.30 -10.29 -7.61
CA ALA A 99 -2.75 -10.22 -7.72
C ALA A 99 -3.44 -11.38 -7.00
N HIS A 100 -4.66 -11.16 -6.52
CA HIS A 100 -5.43 -12.19 -5.80
C HIS A 100 -5.85 -13.36 -6.69
N THR A 101 -5.96 -13.14 -8.01
CA THR A 101 -6.32 -14.15 -9.01
C THR A 101 -5.18 -15.11 -9.35
N VAL A 102 -3.93 -14.82 -8.92
CA VAL A 102 -2.76 -15.65 -9.19
C VAL A 102 -2.75 -16.88 -8.27
N GLY A 103 -2.79 -18.07 -8.86
CA GLY A 103 -2.73 -19.35 -8.14
C GLY A 103 -1.34 -19.65 -7.55
N ASN A 104 -1.26 -20.63 -6.64
CA ASN A 104 -0.04 -20.91 -5.86
C ASN A 104 1.17 -21.23 -6.74
N LYS A 105 1.04 -22.04 -7.79
CA LYS A 105 2.17 -22.39 -8.67
C LYS A 105 2.84 -21.14 -9.27
N LYS A 106 2.06 -20.31 -9.96
CA LYS A 106 2.57 -19.04 -10.52
C LYS A 106 3.06 -18.07 -9.44
N ARG A 107 2.44 -18.09 -8.26
CA ARG A 107 2.86 -17.25 -7.13
C ARG A 107 4.29 -17.58 -6.69
N LEU A 108 4.65 -18.85 -6.57
CA LEU A 108 6.01 -19.28 -6.22
C LEU A 108 7.02 -18.87 -7.30
N GLU A 109 6.69 -19.04 -8.57
CA GLU A 109 7.52 -18.59 -9.69
C GLU A 109 7.77 -17.06 -9.65
N ILE A 110 6.73 -16.26 -9.37
CA ILE A 110 6.83 -14.81 -9.23
C ILE A 110 7.70 -14.43 -8.03
N ILE A 111 7.58 -15.13 -6.90
CA ILE A 111 8.38 -14.87 -5.69
C ILE A 111 9.86 -15.14 -5.97
N ALA A 112 10.20 -16.33 -6.50
CA ALA A 112 11.57 -16.68 -6.85
C ALA A 112 12.20 -15.68 -7.82
N LYS A 113 11.45 -15.26 -8.86
CA LYS A 113 11.93 -14.26 -9.82
C LYS A 113 12.09 -12.87 -9.21
N ALA A 114 11.17 -12.44 -8.33
CA ALA A 114 11.26 -11.16 -7.64
C ALA A 114 12.50 -11.10 -6.72
N GLU A 115 12.81 -12.19 -6.03
CA GLU A 115 14.03 -12.32 -5.21
C GLU A 115 15.29 -12.22 -6.07
N SER A 116 15.35 -12.91 -7.22
CA SER A 116 16.49 -12.86 -8.14
C SER A 116 16.71 -11.45 -8.73
N LEU A 117 15.63 -10.68 -8.96
CA LEU A 117 15.70 -9.28 -9.44
C LEU A 117 15.89 -8.26 -8.31
N GLY A 118 15.78 -8.68 -7.05
CA GLY A 118 15.84 -7.80 -5.88
C GLY A 118 14.66 -6.84 -5.75
N ILE A 119 13.48 -7.21 -6.29
CA ILE A 119 12.25 -6.42 -6.23
C ILE A 119 11.50 -6.73 -4.95
N LYS A 120 11.10 -5.68 -4.23
CA LYS A 120 10.36 -5.80 -2.97
C LYS A 120 8.93 -6.29 -3.19
N LEU A 121 8.57 -7.43 -2.61
CA LEU A 121 7.20 -7.92 -2.55
C LEU A 121 6.45 -7.39 -1.33
N LEU A 122 5.22 -6.89 -1.53
CA LEU A 122 4.37 -6.35 -0.46
C LEU A 122 3.52 -7.42 0.23
N ASN A 123 3.16 -8.48 -0.49
CA ASN A 123 2.27 -9.55 -0.02
C ASN A 123 2.84 -10.97 -0.16
N GLY A 124 4.17 -11.11 -0.16
CA GLY A 124 4.85 -12.41 -0.06
C GLY A 124 4.56 -13.06 1.31
N ARG A 125 4.10 -14.30 1.34
CA ARG A 125 3.94 -15.05 2.58
C ARG A 125 5.29 -15.63 3.00
N LYS A 126 5.61 -15.59 4.29
CA LYS A 126 6.87 -16.15 4.81
C LYS A 126 7.05 -17.66 4.54
N ASN A 127 5.95 -18.40 4.40
CA ASN A 127 5.99 -19.82 4.10
C ASN A 127 6.34 -20.08 2.62
N ASP A 128 5.85 -19.26 1.72
CA ASP A 128 6.12 -19.36 0.28
C ASP A 128 7.63 -19.15 0.00
N ILE A 129 8.27 -18.25 0.75
CA ILE A 129 9.72 -17.96 0.67
C ILE A 129 10.57 -19.14 1.17
N LYS A 130 10.11 -19.88 2.19
CA LYS A 130 10.82 -21.07 2.70
C LYS A 130 10.74 -22.25 1.74
N GLU A 131 9.64 -22.40 1.02
CA GLU A 131 9.47 -23.49 0.03
C GLU A 131 10.35 -23.28 -1.20
N THR A 132 10.56 -22.04 -1.65
CA THR A 132 11.49 -21.72 -2.75
C THR A 132 12.94 -22.05 -2.37
N ASN A 133 13.38 -21.67 -1.18
CA ASN A 133 14.75 -21.95 -0.71
C ASN A 133 15.00 -23.46 -0.52
N GLN A 134 14.00 -24.27 -0.17
CA GLN A 134 14.13 -25.72 -0.04
C GLN A 134 14.13 -26.46 -1.39
N SER A 135 13.49 -25.92 -2.42
CA SER A 135 13.51 -26.48 -3.76
C SER A 135 14.83 -26.23 -4.49
N GLU A 136 15.47 -25.10 -4.25
CA GLU A 136 16.79 -24.78 -4.84
C GLU A 136 17.92 -25.61 -4.25
N THR A 137 17.87 -25.95 -2.95
CA THR A 137 18.86 -26.84 -2.31
C THR A 137 18.75 -28.30 -2.78
N LYS A 138 17.56 -28.78 -3.12
CA LYS A 138 17.38 -30.14 -3.63
C LYS A 138 17.83 -30.32 -5.09
N THR A 139 17.81 -29.28 -5.89
CA THR A 139 18.26 -29.32 -7.29
C THR A 139 19.79 -29.17 -7.44
N SER A 140 20.51 -28.67 -6.43
CA SER A 140 21.97 -28.59 -6.42
C SER A 140 22.63 -29.93 -6.03
N ASP A 141 21.96 -30.78 -5.24
CA ASP A 141 22.50 -32.04 -4.77
C ASP A 141 22.33 -33.19 -5.77
N GLU A 142 21.48 -33.05 -6.82
CA GLU A 142 21.27 -34.06 -7.86
C GLU A 142 22.18 -33.93 -9.10
N LYS A 143 23.14 -32.97 -9.10
CA LYS A 143 24.05 -32.77 -10.24
C LYS A 143 25.52 -33.02 -9.90
N GLU A 144 25.84 -34.12 -9.25
CA GLU A 144 27.19 -34.71 -9.35
C GLU A 144 27.15 -35.87 -10.33
N PRO A 145 27.83 -35.82 -11.49
CA PRO A 145 27.96 -36.96 -12.38
C PRO A 145 29.02 -37.92 -11.85
N GLN A 146 28.65 -39.17 -11.84
CA GLN A 146 29.60 -40.29 -11.78
C GLN A 146 30.44 -40.34 -13.04
#